data_51c994178f7b49e45db19b3ee37130e3
#
_entry.id   51c994178f7b49e45db19b3ee37130e3
#
_cell.length_a   1.000
_cell.length_b   1.000
_cell.length_c   1.000
_cell.angle_alpha   90.00
_cell.angle_beta   90.00
_cell.angle_gamma   90.00
#
_symmetry.space_group_name_H-M   'P 1'
#
loop_
_entity.id
_entity.type
_entity.pdbx_description
1 polymer ?
#
loop_
_entity_poly.entity_id
_entity_poly.type
_entity_poly.pdbx_seq_one_letter_code
_entity_poly.pdbx_strand_id
1 'polypeptide(L)'
;MKILKFLGDFLLFCLALFLFIPLSFINLACVIYIFKDLNYFRQSAVNIDKFGNSEFRTLFNLTLITKEGYKFGNSNETISSTLGKNEQNNTLSFIGKGLVWLLNLIDKDHCKKSIVET
;
A
#
# COMPACT_ATOMS: atom_id res chain seq x y z
N MET A 1 -16.62 20.12 -20.89
CA MET A 1 -16.23 20.39 -19.52
C MET A 1 -15.67 19.18 -18.82
N LYS A 2 -16.32 18.03 -18.91
CA LYS A 2 -15.78 16.82 -18.29
C LYS A 2 -14.43 16.40 -18.88
N ILE A 3 -14.28 16.61 -20.20
CA ILE A 3 -13.02 16.26 -20.88
C ILE A 3 -11.88 17.15 -20.40
N LEU A 4 -12.14 18.45 -20.22
CA LEU A 4 -11.13 19.36 -19.73
C LEU A 4 -10.70 19.03 -18.31
N LYS A 5 -11.68 18.66 -17.46
CA LYS A 5 -11.37 18.25 -16.10
C LYS A 5 -10.55 16.96 -16.11
N PHE A 6 -10.93 16.00 -16.93
CA PHE A 6 -10.20 14.75 -17.04
C PHE A 6 -8.76 14.98 -17.48
N LEU A 7 -8.56 15.84 -18.48
CA LEU A 7 -7.21 16.15 -18.95
C LEU A 7 -6.38 16.83 -17.87
N GLY A 8 -6.99 17.76 -17.12
CA GLY A 8 -6.31 18.40 -16.02
C GLY A 8 -5.90 17.41 -14.93
N ASP A 9 -6.82 16.53 -14.56
CA ASP A 9 -6.55 15.51 -13.56
C ASP A 9 -5.45 14.54 -14.03
N PHE A 10 -5.51 14.18 -15.32
CA PHE A 10 -4.48 13.30 -15.89
C PHE A 10 -3.11 13.94 -15.88
N LEU A 11 -3.05 15.24 -16.22
CA LEU A 11 -1.77 15.96 -16.19
C LEU A 11 -1.22 16.05 -14.77
N LEU A 12 -2.08 16.28 -13.79
CA LEU A 12 -1.66 16.30 -12.39
C LEU A 12 -1.12 14.96 -11.96
N PHE A 13 -1.78 13.88 -12.39
CA PHE A 13 -1.31 12.54 -12.10
C PHE A 13 0.07 12.28 -12.69
N CYS A 14 0.26 12.68 -13.96
CA CYS A 14 1.56 12.52 -14.63
C CYS A 14 2.64 13.33 -13.92
N LEU A 15 2.34 14.56 -13.52
CA LEU A 15 3.27 15.42 -12.81
C LEU A 15 3.64 14.80 -11.46
N ALA A 16 2.65 14.28 -10.75
CA ALA A 16 2.88 13.65 -9.46
C ALA A 16 3.84 12.47 -9.60
N LEU A 17 3.61 11.61 -10.61
CA LEU A 17 4.51 10.48 -10.85
C LEU A 17 5.90 10.94 -11.22
N PHE A 18 5.98 11.96 -12.08
CA PHE A 18 7.27 12.49 -12.54
C PHE A 18 8.09 13.04 -11.38
N LEU A 19 7.45 13.70 -10.44
CA LEU A 19 8.13 14.28 -9.28
C LEU A 19 8.40 13.26 -8.18
N PHE A 20 7.54 12.25 -8.05
CA PHE A 20 7.64 11.29 -6.96
C PHE A 20 9.00 10.58 -6.94
N ILE A 21 9.45 10.11 -8.10
CA ILE A 21 10.66 9.30 -8.17
C ILE A 21 11.91 10.09 -7.79
N PRO A 22 12.22 11.24 -8.43
CA PRO A 22 13.41 11.99 -8.05
C PRO A 22 13.35 12.53 -6.63
N LEU A 23 12.16 12.98 -6.18
CA LEU A 23 12.02 13.48 -4.82
C LEU A 23 12.26 12.38 -3.80
N SER A 24 11.85 11.15 -4.11
CA SER A 24 12.10 10.01 -3.22
C SER A 24 13.58 9.77 -3.02
N PHE A 25 14.36 9.82 -4.11
CA PHE A 25 15.81 9.62 -4.03
C PHE A 25 16.51 10.79 -3.31
N ILE A 26 16.10 12.01 -3.62
CA ILE A 26 16.68 13.19 -2.96
C ILE A 26 16.38 13.15 -1.46
N ASN A 27 15.14 12.80 -1.09
CA ASN A 27 14.79 12.71 0.31
C ASN A 27 15.58 11.63 1.03
N LEU A 28 15.77 10.48 0.38
CA LEU A 28 16.56 9.40 0.98
C LEU A 28 18.00 9.86 1.22
N ALA A 29 18.59 10.58 0.26
CA ALA A 29 19.92 11.12 0.43
C ALA A 29 19.97 12.08 1.62
N CYS A 30 18.96 12.92 1.78
CA CYS A 30 18.88 13.85 2.92
C CYS A 30 18.79 13.09 4.24
N VAL A 31 17.99 12.04 4.29
CA VAL A 31 17.83 11.22 5.50
C VAL A 31 19.16 10.58 5.88
N ILE A 32 19.87 10.03 4.90
CA ILE A 32 21.17 9.40 5.16
C ILE A 32 22.20 10.42 5.65
N TYR A 33 22.15 11.63 5.07
CA TYR A 33 23.15 12.64 5.41
C TYR A 33 22.87 13.28 6.76
N ILE A 34 21.66 13.67 7.02
CA ILE A 34 21.34 14.39 8.25
C ILE A 34 21.19 13.47 9.42
N PHE A 35 20.64 12.21 9.35
CA PHE A 35 20.33 11.18 9.87
C PHE A 35 20.27 10.87 11.11
N LYS A 36 19.33 10.62 11.56
CA LYS A 36 19.34 10.11 12.84
C LYS A 36 18.04 9.56 13.25
N ASP A 37 17.06 9.51 12.35
CA ASP A 37 15.78 8.92 12.66
C ASP A 37 15.86 7.43 12.34
N LEU A 38 16.10 6.62 13.35
CA LEU A 38 16.19 5.17 13.17
C LEU A 38 14.87 4.56 12.77
N ASN A 39 13.75 5.29 12.95
CA ASN A 39 12.44 4.78 12.58
C ASN A 39 12.02 5.19 11.18
N TYR A 40 12.88 5.92 10.45
CA TYR A 40 12.51 6.40 9.13
C TYR A 40 12.07 5.28 8.20
N PHE A 41 12.86 4.22 8.11
CA PHE A 41 12.54 3.15 7.17
C PHE A 41 11.24 2.43 7.54
N ARG A 42 11.02 2.21 8.82
CA ARG A 42 9.78 1.59 9.27
C ARG A 42 8.58 2.49 8.96
N GLN A 43 8.67 3.78 9.26
CA GLN A 43 7.59 4.70 8.98
C GLN A 43 7.33 4.85 7.50
N SER A 44 8.40 4.93 6.72
CA SER A 44 8.26 5.01 5.26
C SER A 44 7.59 3.77 4.70
N ALA A 45 7.97 2.59 5.22
CA ALA A 45 7.34 1.34 4.79
C ALA A 45 5.84 1.34 5.10
N VAL A 46 5.45 1.81 6.29
CA VAL A 46 4.04 1.90 6.66
C VAL A 46 3.30 2.90 5.76
N ASN A 47 3.92 4.05 5.48
CA ASN A 47 3.30 5.05 4.62
C ASN A 47 3.09 4.54 3.20
N ILE A 48 4.10 3.85 2.66
CA ILE A 48 4.01 3.26 1.32
C ILE A 48 2.92 2.17 1.32
N ASP A 49 2.86 1.39 2.38
CA ASP A 49 1.88 0.33 2.51
C ASP A 49 0.45 0.90 2.55
N LYS A 50 0.23 1.99 3.28
CA LYS A 50 -1.07 2.67 3.30
C LYS A 50 -1.39 3.30 1.94
N PHE A 51 -0.41 3.95 1.34
CA PHE A 51 -0.56 4.53 0.02
C PHE A 51 -0.94 3.46 -1.00
N GLY A 52 -0.22 2.33 -0.97
CA GLY A 52 -0.48 1.23 -1.89
C GLY A 52 -1.87 0.64 -1.72
N ASN A 53 -2.39 0.59 -0.49
CA ASN A 53 -3.75 0.11 -0.25
C ASN A 53 -4.76 0.92 -1.06
N SER A 54 -4.61 2.24 -1.06
CA SER A 54 -5.49 3.11 -1.82
C SER A 54 -5.15 3.12 -3.31
N GLU A 55 -3.87 3.25 -3.63
CA GLU A 55 -3.43 3.46 -5.00
C GLU A 55 -3.66 2.23 -5.89
N PHE A 56 -3.42 1.05 -5.35
CA PHE A 56 -3.56 -0.18 -6.13
C PHE A 56 -4.84 -0.94 -5.82
N ARG A 57 -5.84 -0.25 -5.29
CA ARG A 57 -7.08 -0.89 -4.85
C ARG A 57 -7.79 -1.71 -5.94
N THR A 58 -7.81 -1.19 -7.16
CA THR A 58 -8.48 -1.88 -8.25
C THR A 58 -7.81 -3.21 -8.55
N LEU A 59 -6.49 -3.16 -8.71
CA LEU A 59 -5.71 -4.37 -8.98
C LEU A 59 -5.85 -5.38 -7.84
N PHE A 60 -5.72 -4.91 -6.60
CA PHE A 60 -5.73 -5.82 -5.45
C PHE A 60 -7.11 -6.42 -5.19
N ASN A 61 -8.17 -5.64 -5.41
CA ASN A 61 -9.53 -6.17 -5.25
C ASN A 61 -9.86 -7.21 -6.31
N LEU A 62 -9.21 -7.13 -7.48
CA LEU A 62 -9.42 -8.11 -8.54
C LEU A 62 -8.58 -9.36 -8.35
N THR A 63 -7.40 -9.25 -7.71
CA THR A 63 -6.43 -10.33 -7.72
C THR A 63 -6.17 -10.98 -6.37
N LEU A 64 -6.31 -10.26 -5.27
CA LEU A 64 -5.87 -10.77 -3.96
C LEU A 64 -6.98 -11.30 -3.09
N ILE A 65 -8.23 -10.94 -3.37
CA ILE A 65 -9.36 -11.32 -2.53
C ILE A 65 -10.51 -11.86 -3.36
N THR A 66 -11.42 -12.56 -2.69
CA THR A 66 -12.65 -13.04 -3.33
C THR A 66 -13.68 -11.91 -3.35
N LYS A 67 -14.81 -12.17 -4.03
CA LYS A 67 -15.87 -11.16 -4.14
C LYS A 67 -16.43 -10.74 -2.79
N GLU A 68 -16.46 -11.66 -1.84
CA GLU A 68 -16.99 -11.38 -0.51
C GLU A 68 -15.95 -10.78 0.42
N GLY A 69 -14.73 -10.57 -0.07
CA GLY A 69 -13.63 -10.10 0.76
C GLY A 69 -13.75 -8.66 1.19
N TYR A 70 -13.01 -8.33 2.25
CA TYR A 70 -12.87 -6.96 2.71
C TYR A 70 -12.02 -6.20 1.70
N LYS A 71 -12.55 -5.09 1.19
CA LYS A 71 -11.94 -4.40 0.05
C LYS A 71 -10.74 -3.55 0.43
N PHE A 72 -9.77 -3.52 -0.48
CA PHE A 72 -8.68 -2.54 -0.44
C PHE A 72 -9.22 -1.17 -0.84
N GLY A 73 -8.54 -0.12 -0.42
CA GLY A 73 -8.89 1.23 -0.81
C GLY A 73 -8.84 2.28 0.29
N ASN A 74 -8.69 1.86 1.53
CA ASN A 74 -8.64 2.79 2.67
C ASN A 74 -7.19 3.28 2.85
N SER A 75 -6.96 4.58 2.59
CA SER A 75 -5.62 5.16 2.69
C SER A 75 -5.09 5.27 4.13
N ASN A 76 -5.94 5.00 5.11
CA ASN A 76 -5.53 5.00 6.52
C ASN A 76 -5.19 3.60 7.02
N GLU A 77 -5.29 2.62 6.16
CA GLU A 77 -5.04 1.22 6.51
C GLU A 77 -3.95 0.65 5.60
N THR A 78 -3.05 -0.17 6.15
CA THR A 78 -1.99 -0.78 5.36
C THR A 78 -2.53 -1.93 4.51
N ILE A 79 -1.79 -2.27 3.46
CA ILE A 79 -2.09 -3.46 2.67
C ILE A 79 -2.10 -4.69 3.57
N SER A 80 -1.12 -4.78 4.47
CA SER A 80 -1.00 -5.91 5.39
C SER A 80 -2.23 -6.05 6.29
N SER A 81 -2.80 -4.94 6.76
CA SER A 81 -4.01 -4.97 7.57
C SER A 81 -5.19 -5.54 6.78
N THR A 82 -5.38 -5.07 5.55
CA THR A 82 -6.47 -5.56 4.69
C THR A 82 -6.28 -7.05 4.37
N LEU A 83 -5.05 -7.45 4.07
CA LEU A 83 -4.74 -8.87 3.85
C LEU A 83 -5.05 -9.69 5.09
N GLY A 84 -4.70 -9.17 6.27
CA GLY A 84 -4.95 -9.87 7.53
C GLY A 84 -6.44 -10.07 7.79
N LYS A 85 -7.25 -9.07 7.52
CA LYS A 85 -8.70 -9.18 7.66
C LYS A 85 -9.26 -10.25 6.73
N ASN A 86 -8.77 -10.31 5.49
CA ASN A 86 -9.19 -11.33 4.55
C ASN A 86 -8.67 -12.72 4.93
N GLU A 87 -7.47 -12.80 5.46
CA GLU A 87 -6.92 -14.05 5.97
C GLU A 87 -7.80 -14.60 7.10
N GLN A 88 -8.18 -13.73 8.01
CA GLN A 88 -9.00 -14.08 9.16
C GLN A 88 -10.38 -14.58 8.73
N ASN A 89 -10.93 -14.01 7.66
CA ASN A 89 -12.28 -14.35 7.18
C ASN A 89 -12.26 -15.38 6.05
N ASN A 90 -11.09 -15.92 5.70
CA ASN A 90 -10.94 -16.90 4.61
C ASN A 90 -11.43 -16.37 3.27
N THR A 91 -11.19 -15.10 3.00
CA THR A 91 -11.60 -14.45 1.75
C THR A 91 -10.43 -14.06 0.87
N LEU A 92 -9.24 -14.61 1.12
CA LEU A 92 -8.08 -14.40 0.25
C LEU A 92 -8.24 -15.28 -1.00
N SER A 93 -7.82 -14.73 -2.15
CA SER A 93 -7.68 -15.52 -3.36
C SER A 93 -6.43 -16.39 -3.26
N PHE A 94 -6.20 -17.23 -4.27
CA PHE A 94 -4.99 -18.04 -4.33
C PHE A 94 -3.73 -17.16 -4.31
N ILE A 95 -3.76 -16.06 -5.09
CA ILE A 95 -2.63 -15.13 -5.14
C ILE A 95 -2.45 -14.43 -3.79
N GLY A 96 -3.57 -14.02 -3.17
CA GLY A 96 -3.52 -13.38 -1.85
C GLY A 96 -2.93 -14.29 -0.80
N LYS A 97 -3.28 -15.58 -0.81
CA LYS A 97 -2.71 -16.55 0.12
C LYS A 97 -1.21 -16.68 -0.06
N GLY A 98 -0.75 -16.68 -1.33
CA GLY A 98 0.67 -16.72 -1.62
C GLY A 98 1.42 -15.54 -1.09
N LEU A 99 0.85 -14.34 -1.23
CA LEU A 99 1.47 -13.12 -0.73
C LEU A 99 1.55 -13.13 0.79
N VAL A 100 0.47 -13.55 1.47
CA VAL A 100 0.46 -13.65 2.93
C VAL A 100 1.50 -14.66 3.40
N TRP A 101 1.61 -15.78 2.68
CA TRP A 101 2.62 -16.78 3.00
C TRP A 101 4.02 -16.20 2.94
N LEU A 102 4.30 -15.41 1.88
CA LEU A 102 5.60 -14.78 1.74
C LEU A 102 5.88 -13.80 2.89
N LEU A 103 4.89 -13.00 3.26
CA LEU A 103 5.05 -12.05 4.35
C LEU A 103 5.27 -12.75 5.69
N ASN A 104 4.61 -13.91 5.89
CA ASN A 104 4.79 -14.69 7.11
C ASN A 104 6.18 -15.31 7.21
N LEU A 105 6.86 -15.53 6.08
CA LEU A 105 8.24 -16.01 6.11
C LEU A 105 9.18 -14.94 6.68
N ILE A 106 8.86 -13.67 6.43
CA ILE A 106 9.69 -12.56 6.90
C ILE A 106 9.35 -12.24 8.35
N ASP A 107 8.07 -12.25 8.67
CA ASP A 107 7.59 -11.90 10.01
C ASP A 107 6.35 -12.74 10.31
N LYS A 108 6.46 -13.64 11.28
CA LYS A 108 5.38 -14.59 11.59
C LYS A 108 4.09 -13.85 11.89
N ASP A 109 3.00 -14.27 11.23
CA ASP A 109 1.67 -13.70 11.38
C ASP A 109 1.63 -12.19 11.09
N HIS A 110 2.49 -11.74 10.17
CA HIS A 110 2.64 -10.31 9.88
C HIS A 110 1.31 -9.63 9.58
N CYS A 111 0.49 -10.21 8.71
CA CYS A 111 -0.75 -9.58 8.31
C CYS A 111 -1.77 -9.56 9.45
N LYS A 112 -1.88 -10.66 10.19
CA LYS A 112 -2.79 -10.72 11.34
C LYS A 112 -2.42 -9.70 12.42
N LYS A 113 -1.11 -9.55 12.68
CA LYS A 113 -0.63 -8.58 13.66
C LYS A 113 -0.83 -7.14 13.20
N SER A 114 -0.99 -6.93 11.90
CA SER A 114 -1.10 -5.60 11.31
C SER A 114 -2.54 -5.10 11.22
N ILE A 115 -3.53 -5.94 11.56
CA ILE A 115 -4.93 -5.57 11.43
C ILE A 115 -5.25 -4.32 12.26
N VAL A 116 -5.90 -3.36 11.60
CA VAL A 116 -6.32 -2.11 12.24
C VAL A 116 -7.84 -2.06 12.21
N GLU A 117 -8.44 -1.77 13.36
CA GLU A 117 -9.87 -1.57 13.45
C GLU A 117 -10.23 -0.23 12.81
N THR A 118 -11.17 -0.23 11.88
CA THR A 118 -11.62 1.00 11.21
C THR A 118 -13.13 1.15 11.25
#